data_5961d390a6d7c3626664d54ea3a98e80
#
_entry.id   5961d390a6d7c3626664d54ea3a98e80
#
_cell.length_a   1.000
_cell.length_b   1.000
_cell.length_c   1.000
_cell.angle_alpha   90.00
_cell.angle_beta   90.00
_cell.angle_gamma   90.00
#
_symmetry.space_group_name_H-M   'P 1'
#
loop_
_entity.id
_entity.type
_entity.pdbx_description
1 polymer ?
#
loop_
_entity_poly.entity_id
_entity_poly.type
_entity_poly.pdbx_seq_one_letter_code
_entity_poly.pdbx_strand_id
1 'polypeptide(L)'
;METKYYSAERNVQILVSLLKQHGIKKIIASPGTTNMPFVASVQYDKWFDVISCVDERSAAYMACGLAAESGEPVVITCTGATASRDYFPAITEAHYRKLPVLAITGAREVDTYGHLNPQTINRLSHPQDTYVCSVHLQFCKDADDEWGNTIKANKAILALRRNGGGPAHINCVTLVSGDYTVKEIIPANAIFRFGYTDVLPPLGDFARIAIFVGNHSRFTLSLIHI
;
A
#
# COMPACT_ATOMS: atom_id res chain seq x y z
N MET A 1 2.86 -1.39 31.48
CA MET A 1 2.56 -0.81 30.14
C MET A 1 1.40 -1.60 29.58
N GLU A 2 0.33 -0.93 29.20
CA GLU A 2 -0.79 -1.59 28.53
C GLU A 2 -0.33 -2.12 27.16
N THR A 3 -0.64 -3.38 26.86
CA THR A 3 -0.22 -4.01 25.62
C THR A 3 -1.02 -3.40 24.47
N LYS A 4 -0.36 -2.73 23.56
CA LYS A 4 -0.99 -2.18 22.34
C LYS A 4 -0.99 -3.24 21.25
N TYR A 5 -2.08 -3.27 20.49
CA TYR A 5 -2.30 -4.17 19.37
C TYR A 5 -2.40 -3.36 18.06
N TYR A 6 -3.07 -3.89 17.05
CA TYR A 6 -3.34 -3.15 15.81
C TYR A 6 -4.33 -2.01 16.05
N SER A 7 -4.22 -0.97 15.24
CA SER A 7 -5.20 0.11 15.20
C SER A 7 -6.60 -0.41 14.87
N ALA A 8 -7.62 0.17 15.51
CA ALA A 8 -9.01 -0.10 15.19
C ALA A 8 -9.46 0.52 13.85
N GLU A 9 -8.64 1.37 13.23
CA GLU A 9 -8.95 1.98 11.95
C GLU A 9 -8.91 0.95 10.81
N ARG A 10 -10.08 0.63 10.23
CA ARG A 10 -10.25 -0.48 9.31
C ARG A 10 -9.44 -0.33 8.01
N ASN A 11 -9.31 0.87 7.46
CA ASN A 11 -8.46 1.15 6.31
C ASN A 11 -6.97 0.87 6.58
N VAL A 12 -6.50 1.10 7.81
CA VAL A 12 -5.14 0.72 8.24
C VAL A 12 -5.00 -0.80 8.31
N GLN A 13 -6.00 -1.50 8.86
CA GLN A 13 -6.01 -2.96 8.91
C GLN A 13 -6.00 -3.60 7.51
N ILE A 14 -6.73 -3.02 6.55
CA ILE A 14 -6.72 -3.44 5.14
C ILE A 14 -5.30 -3.36 4.58
N LEU A 15 -4.60 -2.24 4.81
CA LEU A 15 -3.20 -2.08 4.35
C LEU A 15 -2.29 -3.13 4.97
N VAL A 16 -2.31 -3.30 6.29
CA VAL A 16 -1.47 -4.29 6.98
C VAL A 16 -1.75 -5.70 6.46
N SER A 17 -3.02 -6.07 6.29
CA SER A 17 -3.43 -7.36 5.75
C SER A 17 -2.91 -7.59 4.32
N LEU A 18 -3.07 -6.61 3.42
CA LEU A 18 -2.65 -6.73 2.03
C LEU A 18 -1.12 -6.77 1.90
N LEU A 19 -0.39 -5.97 2.68
CA LEU A 19 1.08 -6.02 2.69
C LEU A 19 1.57 -7.42 3.08
N LYS A 20 0.98 -8.04 4.11
CA LYS A 20 1.32 -9.42 4.51
C LYS A 20 1.03 -10.43 3.40
N GLN A 21 -0.16 -10.38 2.80
CA GLN A 21 -0.56 -11.31 1.74
C GLN A 21 0.30 -11.18 0.48
N HIS A 22 0.79 -9.97 0.17
CA HIS A 22 1.71 -9.72 -0.94
C HIS A 22 3.19 -9.90 -0.59
N GLY A 23 3.52 -10.31 0.64
CA GLY A 23 4.90 -10.55 1.08
C GLY A 23 5.73 -9.27 1.23
N ILE A 24 5.11 -8.09 1.36
CA ILE A 24 5.79 -6.80 1.49
C ILE A 24 6.13 -6.54 2.95
N LYS A 25 7.38 -6.82 3.32
CA LYS A 25 7.82 -6.92 4.70
C LYS A 25 8.62 -5.70 5.18
N LYS A 26 9.41 -5.11 4.30
CA LYS A 26 10.37 -4.04 4.62
C LYS A 26 9.67 -2.69 4.66
N ILE A 27 9.76 -1.99 5.80
CA ILE A 27 9.13 -0.69 6.03
C ILE A 27 10.14 0.29 6.60
N ILE A 28 10.31 1.44 5.98
CA ILE A 28 11.08 2.56 6.52
C ILE A 28 10.09 3.62 6.99
N ALA A 29 10.09 3.89 8.28
CA ALA A 29 9.12 4.76 8.92
C ALA A 29 9.78 6.08 9.36
N SER A 30 9.24 7.19 8.87
CA SER A 30 9.43 8.54 9.44
C SER A 30 8.18 8.84 10.26
N PRO A 31 8.23 8.59 11.60
CA PRO A 31 7.01 8.60 12.41
C PRO A 31 6.49 10.02 12.64
N GLY A 32 5.19 10.16 12.61
CA GLY A 32 4.48 11.40 12.92
C GLY A 32 3.01 11.12 13.26
N THR A 33 2.26 12.17 13.61
CA THR A 33 0.91 11.99 14.15
C THR A 33 -0.02 11.24 13.21
N THR A 34 -0.09 11.66 11.93
CA THR A 34 -1.11 11.10 11.01
C THR A 34 -0.76 9.71 10.47
N ASN A 35 0.49 9.28 10.50
CA ASN A 35 0.83 7.90 10.13
C ASN A 35 0.99 6.97 11.36
N MET A 36 0.79 7.49 12.57
CA MET A 36 0.92 6.71 13.80
C MET A 36 0.04 5.44 13.84
N PRO A 37 -1.24 5.45 13.39
CA PRO A 37 -2.04 4.23 13.38
C PRO A 37 -1.43 3.11 12.55
N PHE A 38 -0.85 3.43 11.39
CA PHE A 38 -0.16 2.47 10.55
C PHE A 38 1.18 2.02 11.17
N VAL A 39 2.03 2.96 11.57
CA VAL A 39 3.34 2.67 12.15
C VAL A 39 3.22 1.82 13.42
N ALA A 40 2.30 2.16 14.33
CA ALA A 40 2.08 1.38 15.55
C ALA A 40 1.64 -0.06 15.23
N SER A 41 0.76 -0.24 14.25
CA SER A 41 0.27 -1.56 13.84
C SER A 41 1.38 -2.43 13.28
N VAL A 42 2.24 -1.90 12.39
CA VAL A 42 3.34 -2.68 11.81
C VAL A 42 4.50 -2.89 12.78
N GLN A 43 4.71 -2.00 13.75
CA GLN A 43 5.69 -2.19 14.82
C GLN A 43 5.24 -3.26 15.83
N TYR A 44 3.96 -3.37 16.08
CA TYR A 44 3.39 -4.42 16.91
C TYR A 44 3.57 -5.80 16.28
N ASP A 45 3.35 -5.91 14.98
CA ASP A 45 3.45 -7.17 14.25
C ASP A 45 4.90 -7.47 13.86
N LYS A 46 5.53 -8.38 14.58
CA LYS A 46 6.93 -8.80 14.37
C LYS A 46 7.20 -9.45 13.00
N TRP A 47 6.17 -9.66 12.19
CA TRP A 47 6.34 -10.12 10.83
C TRP A 47 6.99 -9.05 9.93
N PHE A 48 6.79 -7.77 10.26
CA PHE A 48 7.37 -6.66 9.51
C PHE A 48 8.78 -6.31 10.00
N ASP A 49 9.65 -5.95 9.08
CA ASP A 49 10.98 -5.38 9.33
C ASP A 49 10.87 -3.86 9.27
N VAL A 50 10.69 -3.22 10.41
CA VAL A 50 10.46 -1.78 10.51
C VAL A 50 11.75 -1.07 10.89
N ILE A 51 12.22 -0.17 10.01
CA ILE A 51 13.40 0.67 10.21
C ILE A 51 12.93 2.11 10.44
N SER A 52 13.36 2.74 11.53
CA SER A 52 13.06 4.16 11.77
C SER A 52 14.09 5.04 11.07
N CYS A 53 13.62 6.06 10.36
CA CYS A 53 14.44 7.11 9.75
C CYS A 53 13.73 8.45 9.90
N VAL A 54 14.32 9.38 10.64
CA VAL A 54 13.67 10.66 10.99
C VAL A 54 13.53 11.59 9.78
N ASP A 55 14.52 11.59 8.90
CA ASP A 55 14.52 12.42 7.68
C ASP A 55 13.84 11.67 6.53
N GLU A 56 12.75 12.22 6.01
CA GLU A 56 11.93 11.58 4.99
C GLU A 56 12.65 11.41 3.66
N ARG A 57 13.48 12.36 3.25
CA ARG A 57 14.26 12.25 2.03
C ARG A 57 15.29 11.13 2.13
N SER A 58 15.98 11.02 3.26
CA SER A 58 16.91 9.93 3.53
C SER A 58 16.19 8.59 3.56
N ALA A 59 15.01 8.51 4.20
CA ALA A 59 14.16 7.32 4.23
C ALA A 59 13.81 6.83 2.81
N ALA A 60 13.44 7.75 1.92
CA ALA A 60 13.07 7.42 0.55
C ALA A 60 14.27 6.91 -0.27
N TYR A 61 15.47 7.50 -0.11
CA TYR A 61 16.68 7.00 -0.76
C TYR A 61 17.15 5.66 -0.19
N MET A 62 17.00 5.44 1.13
CA MET A 62 17.21 4.11 1.73
C MET A 62 16.29 3.05 1.10
N ALA A 63 15.02 3.39 0.89
CA ALA A 63 14.08 2.49 0.22
C ALA A 63 14.50 2.18 -1.23
N CYS A 64 14.97 3.18 -1.97
CA CYS A 64 15.52 2.95 -3.32
C CYS A 64 16.70 1.98 -3.31
N GLY A 65 17.64 2.17 -2.37
CA GLY A 65 18.79 1.26 -2.20
C GLY A 65 18.36 -0.16 -1.86
N LEU A 66 17.48 -0.32 -0.87
CA LEU A 66 16.97 -1.63 -0.46
C LEU A 66 16.17 -2.33 -1.59
N ALA A 67 15.34 -1.58 -2.31
CA ALA A 67 14.58 -2.13 -3.43
C ALA A 67 15.48 -2.51 -4.60
N ALA A 68 16.50 -1.72 -4.89
CA ALA A 68 17.47 -2.00 -5.96
C ALA A 68 18.29 -3.26 -5.68
N GLU A 69 18.74 -3.44 -4.43
CA GLU A 69 19.58 -4.56 -4.02
C GLU A 69 18.77 -5.86 -3.89
N SER A 70 17.57 -5.80 -3.29
CA SER A 70 16.78 -7.00 -3.03
C SER A 70 15.81 -7.37 -4.15
N GLY A 71 15.46 -6.45 -5.05
CA GLY A 71 14.39 -6.63 -6.03
C GLY A 71 12.98 -6.72 -5.41
N GLU A 72 12.86 -6.51 -4.10
CA GLU A 72 11.60 -6.60 -3.36
C GLU A 72 10.97 -5.22 -3.16
N PRO A 73 9.63 -5.16 -3.04
CA PRO A 73 8.95 -3.92 -2.65
C PRO A 73 9.38 -3.45 -1.26
N VAL A 74 9.60 -2.13 -1.14
CA VAL A 74 9.90 -1.47 0.13
C VAL A 74 8.88 -0.38 0.39
N VAL A 75 8.32 -0.38 1.59
CA VAL A 75 7.38 0.66 2.04
C VAL A 75 8.13 1.81 2.68
N ILE A 76 7.74 3.03 2.35
CA ILE A 76 8.09 4.24 3.11
C ILE A 76 6.82 4.86 3.67
N THR A 77 6.87 5.36 4.90
CA THR A 77 5.70 6.00 5.51
C THR A 77 6.07 7.25 6.28
N CYS A 78 5.30 8.31 6.09
CA CYS A 78 5.43 9.56 6.82
C CYS A 78 4.07 10.17 7.17
N THR A 79 4.10 11.21 7.99
CA THR A 79 2.94 12.03 8.31
C THR A 79 2.55 12.94 7.14
N GLY A 80 1.56 13.77 7.34
CA GLY A 80 1.02 14.69 6.36
C GLY A 80 1.93 15.81 5.90
N ALA A 81 1.40 16.64 5.03
CA ALA A 81 1.97 17.89 4.53
C ALA A 81 3.37 17.76 3.89
N THR A 82 4.32 18.60 4.33
CA THR A 82 5.65 18.78 3.71
C THR A 82 6.49 17.51 3.73
N ALA A 83 6.41 16.69 4.78
CA ALA A 83 7.11 15.41 4.89
C ALA A 83 6.98 14.53 3.64
N SER A 84 5.77 14.43 3.09
CA SER A 84 5.54 13.66 1.86
C SER A 84 6.15 14.30 0.60
N ARG A 85 6.49 15.57 0.63
CA ARG A 85 7.18 16.27 -0.48
C ARG A 85 8.68 15.98 -0.48
N ASP A 86 9.26 15.71 0.68
CA ASP A 86 10.66 15.32 0.79
C ASP A 86 10.96 13.95 0.16
N TYR A 87 9.93 13.14 -0.10
CA TYR A 87 10.08 11.90 -0.86
C TYR A 87 10.37 12.09 -2.34
N PHE A 88 9.96 13.21 -2.94
CA PHE A 88 9.98 13.38 -4.40
C PHE A 88 11.34 13.17 -5.06
N PRO A 89 12.47 13.65 -4.53
CA PRO A 89 13.76 13.39 -5.16
C PRO A 89 14.05 11.89 -5.35
N ALA A 90 13.83 11.08 -4.30
CA ALA A 90 14.07 9.66 -4.35
C ALA A 90 12.97 8.91 -5.12
N ILE A 91 11.72 9.37 -5.09
CA ILE A 91 10.63 8.78 -5.86
C ILE A 91 10.81 9.03 -7.36
N THR A 92 11.34 10.19 -7.75
CA THR A 92 11.74 10.45 -9.14
C THR A 92 12.84 9.46 -9.58
N GLU A 93 13.87 9.25 -8.77
CA GLU A 93 14.87 8.20 -8.99
C GLU A 93 14.21 6.82 -9.15
N ALA A 94 13.32 6.45 -8.21
CA ALA A 94 12.59 5.18 -8.26
C ALA A 94 11.74 5.04 -9.53
N HIS A 95 11.13 6.12 -10.02
CA HIS A 95 10.35 6.14 -11.25
C HIS A 95 11.18 5.75 -12.46
N TYR A 96 12.31 6.42 -12.66
CA TYR A 96 13.19 6.18 -13.82
C TYR A 96 13.92 4.83 -13.74
N ARG A 97 14.22 4.36 -12.53
CA ARG A 97 14.84 3.04 -12.31
C ARG A 97 13.84 1.90 -12.16
N LYS A 98 12.53 2.17 -12.21
CA LYS A 98 11.47 1.17 -12.05
C LYS A 98 11.53 0.43 -10.71
N LEU A 99 11.96 1.11 -9.65
CA LEU A 99 12.08 0.50 -8.32
C LEU A 99 10.69 0.40 -7.64
N PRO A 100 10.38 -0.75 -7.04
CA PRO A 100 9.07 -0.98 -6.40
C PRO A 100 9.02 -0.34 -5.00
N VAL A 101 8.95 0.97 -4.91
CA VAL A 101 8.82 1.72 -3.65
C VAL A 101 7.36 2.12 -3.43
N LEU A 102 6.78 1.71 -2.30
CA LEU A 102 5.41 2.06 -1.92
C LEU A 102 5.41 3.13 -0.85
N ALA A 103 4.99 4.34 -1.20
CA ALA A 103 4.79 5.41 -0.22
C ALA A 103 3.38 5.32 0.39
N ILE A 104 3.30 5.16 1.72
CA ILE A 104 2.06 5.22 2.49
C ILE A 104 2.11 6.48 3.35
N THR A 105 1.29 7.48 3.02
CA THR A 105 1.29 8.76 3.73
C THR A 105 0.02 8.92 4.55
N GLY A 106 0.16 9.23 5.84
CA GLY A 106 -0.98 9.56 6.70
C GLY A 106 -1.66 10.86 6.24
N ALA A 107 -2.97 10.90 6.17
CA ALA A 107 -3.74 12.00 5.62
C ALA A 107 -4.90 12.43 6.52
N ARG A 108 -5.46 13.58 6.21
CA ARG A 108 -6.78 14.02 6.64
C ARG A 108 -7.77 13.85 5.49
N GLU A 109 -9.06 13.91 5.79
CA GLU A 109 -10.11 13.87 4.77
C GLU A 109 -9.94 14.99 3.73
N VAL A 110 -10.31 14.69 2.49
CA VAL A 110 -10.17 15.64 1.36
C VAL A 110 -11.01 16.91 1.56
N ASP A 111 -12.12 16.80 2.28
CA ASP A 111 -13.01 17.92 2.61
C ASP A 111 -12.32 18.99 3.47
N THR A 112 -11.19 18.63 4.09
CA THR A 112 -10.41 19.57 4.91
C THR A 112 -9.36 20.35 4.13
N TYR A 113 -9.21 20.09 2.82
CA TYR A 113 -8.25 20.80 1.98
C TYR A 113 -8.64 22.27 1.80
N GLY A 114 -7.68 23.16 1.99
CA GLY A 114 -7.88 24.60 1.88
C GLY A 114 -8.49 25.26 3.13
N HIS A 115 -8.83 24.50 4.17
CA HIS A 115 -9.43 25.00 5.41
C HIS A 115 -8.43 25.31 6.52
N LEU A 116 -7.15 25.52 6.19
CA LEU A 116 -6.06 25.84 7.11
C LEU A 116 -5.85 24.80 8.22
N ASN A 117 -6.32 23.56 8.03
CA ASN A 117 -6.04 22.47 8.94
C ASN A 117 -4.55 22.13 8.93
N PRO A 118 -3.92 21.96 10.09
CA PRO A 118 -2.51 21.57 10.16
C PRO A 118 -2.21 20.29 9.39
N GLN A 119 -1.06 20.24 8.71
CA GLN A 119 -0.57 19.08 7.98
C GLN A 119 -1.53 18.57 6.88
N THR A 120 -2.30 19.45 6.28
CA THR A 120 -3.31 19.12 5.27
C THR A 120 -2.97 19.79 3.94
N ILE A 121 -2.52 18.98 2.99
CA ILE A 121 -2.23 19.40 1.61
C ILE A 121 -2.82 18.39 0.63
N ASN A 122 -3.11 18.83 -0.59
CA ASN A 122 -3.49 17.93 -1.66
C ASN A 122 -2.28 17.09 -2.12
N ARG A 123 -2.24 15.82 -1.76
CA ARG A 123 -1.20 14.85 -2.15
C ARG A 123 -1.59 13.97 -3.35
N LEU A 124 -2.79 14.11 -3.86
CA LEU A 124 -3.24 13.40 -5.06
C LEU A 124 -2.69 14.06 -6.33
N SER A 125 -2.27 15.34 -6.23
CA SER A 125 -1.57 16.05 -7.30
C SER A 125 -0.05 15.97 -7.07
N HIS A 126 0.66 15.33 -7.99
CA HIS A 126 2.10 15.14 -7.95
C HIS A 126 2.69 15.21 -9.37
N PRO A 127 4.01 15.44 -9.53
CA PRO A 127 4.67 15.40 -10.84
C PRO A 127 4.47 14.05 -11.53
N GLN A 128 4.33 14.07 -12.86
CA GLN A 128 4.04 12.85 -13.66
C GLN A 128 5.15 11.80 -13.60
N ASP A 129 6.38 12.21 -13.38
CA ASP A 129 7.56 11.38 -13.28
C ASP A 129 7.88 10.96 -11.83
N THR A 130 6.86 10.82 -11.02
CA THR A 130 6.95 10.31 -9.65
C THR A 130 6.22 8.96 -9.55
N TYR A 131 5.03 8.93 -9.04
CA TYR A 131 4.28 7.68 -8.83
C TYR A 131 3.61 7.17 -10.11
N VAL A 132 3.79 5.88 -10.43
CA VAL A 132 3.07 5.22 -11.53
C VAL A 132 1.60 4.94 -11.17
N CYS A 133 1.27 4.95 -9.90
CA CYS A 133 -0.09 4.83 -9.37
C CYS A 133 -0.18 5.59 -8.05
N SER A 134 -1.22 6.41 -7.91
CA SER A 134 -1.54 7.08 -6.64
C SER A 134 -3.01 6.87 -6.33
N VAL A 135 -3.31 6.46 -5.10
CA VAL A 135 -4.68 6.20 -4.64
C VAL A 135 -4.93 6.88 -3.30
N HIS A 136 -6.20 7.15 -3.04
CA HIS A 136 -6.67 7.71 -1.78
C HIS A 136 -7.58 6.70 -1.09
N LEU A 137 -7.19 6.30 0.13
CA LEU A 137 -7.99 5.47 1.02
C LEU A 137 -8.66 6.38 2.04
N GLN A 138 -9.96 6.49 1.94
CA GLN A 138 -10.78 7.21 2.90
C GLN A 138 -10.92 6.44 4.20
N PHE A 139 -11.36 7.09 5.26
CA PHE A 139 -11.74 6.40 6.48
C PHE A 139 -12.94 5.47 6.21
N CYS A 140 -12.87 4.22 6.68
CA CYS A 140 -13.95 3.25 6.49
C CYS A 140 -15.09 3.53 7.48
N LYS A 141 -16.26 3.86 6.95
CA LYS A 141 -17.50 4.07 7.72
C LYS A 141 -18.44 2.86 7.60
N ASP A 142 -18.33 2.14 6.47
CA ASP A 142 -19.20 1.02 6.13
C ASP A 142 -18.47 0.00 5.23
N ALA A 143 -19.21 -1.01 4.78
CA ALA A 143 -18.69 -2.09 3.96
C ALA A 143 -18.31 -1.63 2.53
N ASP A 144 -18.98 -0.61 1.98
CA ASP A 144 -18.69 -0.07 0.67
C ASP A 144 -17.35 0.68 0.70
N ASP A 145 -17.06 1.41 1.77
CA ASP A 145 -15.76 2.03 2.01
C ASP A 145 -14.64 0.99 2.14
N GLU A 146 -14.89 -0.11 2.87
CA GLU A 146 -13.93 -1.21 2.99
C GLU A 146 -13.64 -1.85 1.63
N TRP A 147 -14.69 -2.15 0.87
CA TRP A 147 -14.55 -2.72 -0.47
C TRP A 147 -13.76 -1.77 -1.39
N GLY A 148 -14.15 -0.50 -1.44
CA GLY A 148 -13.49 0.52 -2.26
C GLY A 148 -12.02 0.71 -1.90
N ASN A 149 -11.69 0.76 -0.60
CA ASN A 149 -10.32 0.87 -0.12
C ASN A 149 -9.50 -0.38 -0.44
N THR A 150 -10.10 -1.58 -0.31
CA THR A 150 -9.45 -2.84 -0.68
C THR A 150 -9.06 -2.87 -2.15
N ILE A 151 -9.96 -2.47 -3.06
CA ILE A 151 -9.67 -2.39 -4.50
C ILE A 151 -8.55 -1.37 -4.79
N LYS A 152 -8.62 -0.18 -4.20
CA LYS A 152 -7.61 0.87 -4.39
C LYS A 152 -6.23 0.45 -3.88
N ALA A 153 -6.16 -0.16 -2.69
CA ALA A 153 -4.90 -0.63 -2.12
C ALA A 153 -4.26 -1.73 -2.98
N ASN A 154 -5.05 -2.73 -3.42
CA ASN A 154 -4.58 -3.74 -4.37
C ASN A 154 -4.05 -3.11 -5.67
N LYS A 155 -4.76 -2.11 -6.22
CA LYS A 155 -4.32 -1.40 -7.44
C LYS A 155 -2.93 -0.78 -7.26
N ALA A 156 -2.67 -0.12 -6.13
CA ALA A 156 -1.37 0.49 -5.86
C ALA A 156 -0.27 -0.56 -5.65
N ILE A 157 -0.56 -1.65 -4.92
CA ILE A 157 0.39 -2.73 -4.67
C ILE A 157 0.75 -3.44 -5.99
N LEU A 158 -0.24 -3.76 -6.82
CA LEU A 158 -0.01 -4.40 -8.12
C LEU A 158 0.78 -3.50 -9.09
N ALA A 159 0.64 -2.17 -8.99
CA ALA A 159 1.35 -1.22 -9.83
C ALA A 159 2.88 -1.26 -9.62
N LEU A 160 3.35 -1.68 -8.44
CA LEU A 160 4.78 -1.81 -8.14
C LEU A 160 5.53 -2.72 -9.11
N ARG A 161 4.85 -3.68 -9.74
CA ARG A 161 5.45 -4.65 -10.66
C ARG A 161 4.82 -4.68 -12.05
N ARG A 162 3.70 -3.97 -12.25
CA ARG A 162 2.96 -3.95 -13.52
C ARG A 162 3.67 -3.08 -14.55
N ASN A 163 3.71 -3.53 -15.83
CA ASN A 163 4.27 -2.78 -16.96
C ASN A 163 5.70 -2.27 -16.70
N GLY A 164 6.55 -3.13 -16.14
CA GLY A 164 7.92 -2.80 -15.76
C GLY A 164 8.05 -2.26 -14.35
N GLY A 165 6.95 -1.99 -13.67
CA GLY A 165 6.94 -1.54 -12.27
C GLY A 165 7.26 -0.06 -12.08
N GLY A 166 7.41 0.31 -10.82
CA GLY A 166 7.76 1.67 -10.40
C GLY A 166 7.13 2.02 -9.05
N PRO A 167 7.40 3.21 -8.54
CA PRO A 167 6.89 3.61 -7.23
C PRO A 167 5.38 3.89 -7.27
N ALA A 168 4.68 3.52 -6.19
CA ALA A 168 3.27 3.77 -6.00
C ALA A 168 3.00 4.55 -4.71
N HIS A 169 1.85 5.20 -4.63
CA HIS A 169 1.46 6.02 -3.49
C HIS A 169 0.07 5.64 -2.99
N ILE A 170 -0.05 5.49 -1.69
CA ILE A 170 -1.30 5.35 -0.95
C ILE A 170 -1.43 6.52 0.04
N ASN A 171 -2.34 7.43 -0.23
CA ASN A 171 -2.71 8.47 0.71
C ASN A 171 -3.80 7.92 1.63
N CYS A 172 -3.44 7.59 2.88
CA CYS A 172 -4.31 6.91 3.83
C CYS A 172 -4.87 7.90 4.86
N VAL A 173 -6.17 8.10 4.86
CA VAL A 173 -6.84 8.93 5.89
C VAL A 173 -6.78 8.22 7.23
N THR A 174 -6.39 8.95 8.27
CA THR A 174 -6.39 8.45 9.65
C THR A 174 -7.06 9.47 10.57
N LEU A 175 -7.84 8.97 11.53
CA LEU A 175 -8.44 9.78 12.56
C LEU A 175 -7.54 9.93 13.79
N VAL A 176 -6.47 9.12 13.85
CA VAL A 176 -5.57 9.06 15.00
C VAL A 176 -6.37 8.79 16.29
N SER A 177 -7.26 7.81 16.21
CA SER A 177 -8.23 7.50 17.26
C SER A 177 -7.59 7.11 18.60
N GLY A 178 -6.32 6.68 18.57
CA GLY A 178 -5.64 6.17 19.77
C GLY A 178 -6.12 4.77 20.21
N ASP A 179 -7.05 4.17 19.48
CA ASP A 179 -7.56 2.82 19.74
C ASP A 179 -6.65 1.76 19.09
N TYR A 180 -5.99 0.95 19.92
CA TYR A 180 -5.09 -0.14 19.53
C TYR A 180 -5.50 -1.44 20.23
N THR A 181 -6.78 -1.80 20.11
CA THR A 181 -7.38 -2.95 20.81
C THR A 181 -7.54 -4.19 19.95
N VAL A 182 -7.31 -4.09 18.63
CA VAL A 182 -7.52 -5.19 17.69
C VAL A 182 -6.36 -6.17 17.74
N LYS A 183 -6.60 -7.37 18.25
CA LYS A 183 -5.60 -8.43 18.39
C LYS A 183 -5.32 -9.17 17.10
N GLU A 184 -6.34 -9.33 16.28
CA GLU A 184 -6.28 -10.07 15.01
C GLU A 184 -7.02 -9.29 13.93
N ILE A 185 -6.36 -9.12 12.79
CA ILE A 185 -6.92 -8.40 11.64
C ILE A 185 -7.76 -9.36 10.80
N ILE A 186 -8.99 -8.95 10.48
CA ILE A 186 -9.80 -9.64 9.48
C ILE A 186 -9.13 -9.47 8.12
N PRO A 187 -8.75 -10.57 7.42
CA PRO A 187 -8.06 -10.49 6.15
C PRO A 187 -8.86 -9.72 5.10
N ALA A 188 -8.18 -8.78 4.43
CA ALA A 188 -8.74 -8.13 3.25
C ALA A 188 -8.55 -9.04 2.01
N ASN A 189 -9.39 -8.87 1.00
CA ASN A 189 -9.31 -9.66 -0.23
C ASN A 189 -8.11 -9.21 -1.08
N ALA A 190 -7.04 -10.00 -1.12
CA ALA A 190 -5.90 -9.76 -1.96
C ALA A 190 -6.19 -10.14 -3.41
N ILE A 191 -5.76 -9.29 -4.35
CA ILE A 191 -5.84 -9.52 -5.78
C ILE A 191 -4.43 -9.83 -6.29
N PHE A 192 -4.23 -11.01 -6.85
CA PHE A 192 -2.98 -11.40 -7.47
C PHE A 192 -3.11 -11.31 -8.98
N ARG A 193 -2.01 -10.99 -9.64
CA ARG A 193 -1.91 -10.97 -11.08
C ARG A 193 -0.79 -11.92 -11.50
N PHE A 194 -1.13 -12.84 -12.38
CA PHE A 194 -0.17 -13.77 -12.96
C PHE A 194 0.12 -13.37 -14.41
N GLY A 195 1.38 -13.30 -14.76
CA GLY A 195 1.85 -13.12 -16.13
C GLY A 195 1.98 -14.46 -16.84
N TYR A 196 2.32 -14.41 -18.11
CA TYR A 196 2.44 -15.62 -18.95
C TYR A 196 3.50 -16.62 -18.47
N THR A 197 4.56 -16.12 -17.82
CA THR A 197 5.68 -16.94 -17.32
C THR A 197 5.55 -17.32 -15.85
N ASP A 198 4.52 -16.84 -15.16
CA ASP A 198 4.35 -17.09 -13.73
C ASP A 198 3.82 -18.52 -13.50
N VAL A 199 4.30 -19.14 -12.43
CA VAL A 199 3.75 -20.42 -11.97
C VAL A 199 2.43 -20.11 -11.25
N LEU A 200 1.34 -20.65 -11.78
CA LEU A 200 0.04 -20.54 -11.11
C LEU A 200 0.05 -21.38 -9.82
N PRO A 201 -0.59 -20.88 -8.76
CA PRO A 201 -0.77 -21.70 -7.56
C PRO A 201 -1.57 -22.96 -7.90
N PRO A 202 -1.32 -24.08 -7.20
CA PRO A 202 -2.10 -25.28 -7.40
C PRO A 202 -3.58 -24.98 -7.11
N LEU A 203 -4.45 -25.41 -8.02
CA LEU A 203 -5.89 -25.38 -7.75
C LEU A 203 -6.15 -26.39 -6.63
N GLY A 204 -6.82 -25.92 -5.57
CA GLY A 204 -7.23 -26.81 -4.47
C GLY A 204 -8.23 -27.87 -4.94
N ASP A 205 -8.50 -28.86 -4.10
CA ASP A 205 -9.51 -29.91 -4.35
C ASP A 205 -10.94 -29.33 -4.30
N PHE A 206 -11.30 -28.58 -5.33
CA PHE A 206 -12.65 -28.04 -5.46
C PHE A 206 -13.53 -28.97 -6.32
N ALA A 207 -14.73 -29.24 -5.83
CA ALA A 207 -15.71 -30.05 -6.58
C ALA A 207 -16.21 -29.37 -7.88
N ARG A 208 -16.11 -28.04 -7.94
CA ARG A 208 -16.48 -27.25 -9.11
C ARG A 208 -15.56 -26.03 -9.23
N ILE A 209 -15.09 -25.75 -10.44
CA ILE A 209 -14.26 -24.60 -10.78
C ILE A 209 -15.03 -23.77 -11.80
N ALA A 210 -15.17 -22.46 -11.57
CA ALA A 210 -15.72 -21.53 -12.54
C ALA A 210 -14.58 -20.65 -13.10
N ILE A 211 -14.51 -20.54 -14.42
CA ILE A 211 -13.56 -19.67 -15.12
C ILE A 211 -14.34 -18.50 -15.73
N PHE A 212 -14.04 -17.29 -15.27
CA PHE A 212 -14.59 -16.07 -15.84
C PHE A 212 -13.57 -15.45 -16.78
N VAL A 213 -13.94 -15.32 -18.05
CA VAL A 213 -13.07 -14.75 -19.07
C VAL A 213 -13.63 -13.39 -19.49
N GLY A 214 -12.80 -12.36 -19.37
CA GLY A 214 -13.14 -11.01 -19.82
C GLY A 214 -13.07 -10.86 -21.35
N ASN A 215 -12.93 -9.63 -21.83
CA ASN A 215 -12.78 -9.37 -23.25
C ASN A 215 -11.49 -10.00 -23.80
N HIS A 216 -11.60 -10.86 -24.79
CA HIS A 216 -10.50 -11.63 -25.35
C HIS A 216 -10.72 -11.83 -26.87
N SER A 217 -9.66 -12.22 -27.59
CA SER A 217 -9.77 -12.75 -28.94
C SER A 217 -10.43 -14.14 -28.94
N ARG A 218 -10.82 -14.67 -30.11
CA ARG A 218 -11.47 -15.98 -30.20
C ARG A 218 -10.74 -17.06 -29.43
N PHE A 219 -11.50 -17.85 -28.66
CA PHE A 219 -10.97 -19.06 -28.02
C PHE A 219 -10.45 -20.04 -29.06
N THR A 220 -9.33 -20.66 -28.76
CA THR A 220 -8.92 -21.88 -29.47
C THR A 220 -9.75 -23.07 -28.98
N LEU A 221 -9.97 -24.06 -29.82
CA LEU A 221 -10.73 -25.28 -29.46
C LEU A 221 -10.17 -26.00 -28.22
N SER A 222 -8.89 -25.84 -27.91
CA SER A 222 -8.26 -26.38 -26.70
C SER A 222 -8.77 -25.80 -25.38
N LEU A 223 -9.36 -24.59 -25.39
CA LEU A 223 -9.96 -23.98 -24.22
C LEU A 223 -11.43 -24.39 -23.98
N ILE A 224 -12.07 -25.00 -24.97
CA ILE A 224 -13.47 -25.46 -24.89
C ILE A 224 -13.57 -26.83 -24.21
N HIS A 225 -12.46 -27.55 -24.09
CA HIS A 225 -12.41 -28.92 -23.57
C HIS A 225 -11.71 -29.04 -22.20
N ILE A 226 -11.62 -27.96 -21.41
CA ILE A 226 -11.12 -28.01 -20.03
C ILE A 226 -12.20 -28.42 -19.05
#